data_cdd33b0985cfb3cde97dd2be67d0e1cc
#
_entry.id   cdd33b0985cfb3cde97dd2be67d0e1cc
#
_cell.length_a   1.000
_cell.length_b   1.000
_cell.length_c   1.000
_cell.angle_alpha   90.00
_cell.angle_beta   90.00
_cell.angle_gamma   90.00
#
_symmetry.space_group_name_H-M   'P 1'
#
loop_
_entity.id
_entity.type
_entity.pdbx_description
1 polymer ?
#
loop_
_entity_poly.entity_id
_entity_poly.type
_entity_poly.pdbx_seq_one_letter_code
_entity_poly.pdbx_strand_id
1 'polypeptide(L)'
;MNENFYQVGTGTACSDITITHYRVEGAVGPETHAQLVWLPDEGFELTMWCFEENPRATYFEPNDPVHNDSCMECFLNVFPDMPDKGYISAEMNANGASRSSFGVRRGQRERVVNLGQPHIEVEVTYPIRDGRKCWQARTLFRRDVLEALYGRPCDFGPGHKMRANFYKCGEKVAQPHWGAWSEVSRLDFHMPEHFGFLEIV
;
A
#
# COMPACT_ATOMS: atom_id res chain seq x y z
N MET A 1 7.81 -0.56 -22.30
CA MET A 1 7.45 0.11 -21.04
C MET A 1 8.44 -0.40 -20.01
N ASN A 2 9.16 0.48 -19.30
CA ASN A 2 10.00 0.04 -18.17
C ASN A 2 9.04 -0.42 -17.06
N GLU A 3 8.98 -1.71 -16.83
CA GLU A 3 8.22 -2.27 -15.72
C GLU A 3 8.91 -1.88 -14.42
N ASN A 4 8.16 -1.28 -13.49
CA ASN A 4 8.71 -0.91 -12.18
C ASN A 4 9.13 -2.16 -11.42
N PHE A 5 10.34 -2.13 -10.87
CA PHE A 5 10.93 -3.21 -10.09
C PHE A 5 11.43 -2.70 -8.74
N TYR A 6 11.17 -3.45 -7.67
CA TYR A 6 11.61 -3.11 -6.31
C TYR A 6 12.18 -4.34 -5.61
N GLN A 7 13.34 -4.17 -4.96
CA GLN A 7 13.95 -5.18 -4.10
C GLN A 7 13.42 -5.05 -2.67
N VAL A 8 12.78 -6.10 -2.20
CA VAL A 8 12.28 -6.19 -0.82
C VAL A 8 13.36 -6.78 0.05
N GLY A 9 13.94 -5.96 0.90
CA GLY A 9 14.98 -6.42 1.82
C GLY A 9 14.42 -7.26 2.97
N THR A 10 15.24 -8.17 3.50
CA THR A 10 14.91 -8.96 4.68
C THR A 10 15.44 -8.25 5.93
N GLY A 11 14.53 -7.92 6.86
CA GLY A 11 14.85 -7.23 8.13
C GLY A 11 15.16 -5.74 7.99
N THR A 12 15.48 -5.25 6.79
CA THR A 12 15.74 -3.83 6.53
C THR A 12 15.40 -3.46 5.09
N ALA A 13 14.99 -2.21 4.85
CA ALA A 13 14.69 -1.73 3.49
C ALA A 13 15.96 -1.58 2.65
N CYS A 14 15.88 -1.96 1.36
CA CYS A 14 16.97 -1.80 0.40
C CYS A 14 17.02 -0.38 -0.19
N SER A 15 15.85 0.22 -0.44
CA SER A 15 15.71 1.53 -1.07
C SER A 15 14.32 2.10 -0.81
N ASP A 16 14.10 3.33 -1.24
CA ASP A 16 12.77 3.95 -1.23
C ASP A 16 12.06 3.74 -2.57
N ILE A 17 10.76 3.53 -2.48
CA ILE A 17 9.81 3.64 -3.58
C ILE A 17 9.34 5.09 -3.64
N THR A 18 9.29 5.70 -4.81
CA THR A 18 8.74 7.05 -4.99
C THR A 18 7.51 7.01 -5.88
N ILE A 19 6.40 7.60 -5.42
CA ILE A 19 5.17 7.72 -6.21
C ILE A 19 5.33 8.88 -7.18
N THR A 20 5.33 8.58 -8.48
CA THR A 20 5.67 9.55 -9.53
C THR A 20 4.58 9.75 -10.58
N HIS A 21 3.69 8.78 -10.77
CA HIS A 21 2.65 8.84 -11.79
C HIS A 21 1.37 9.45 -11.24
N TYR A 22 1.30 10.79 -11.21
CA TYR A 22 0.11 11.51 -10.76
C TYR A 22 -0.82 11.83 -11.92
N ARG A 23 -2.11 11.57 -11.72
CA ARG A 23 -3.20 11.93 -12.64
C ARG A 23 -3.98 13.10 -12.06
N VAL A 24 -3.53 14.29 -12.40
CA VAL A 24 -4.26 15.53 -12.16
C VAL A 24 -3.82 16.52 -13.23
N GLU A 25 -4.73 17.11 -14.00
CA GLU A 25 -4.39 18.18 -14.93
C GLU A 25 -3.79 19.35 -14.15
N GLY A 26 -2.53 19.69 -14.45
CA GLY A 26 -1.85 20.88 -13.96
C GLY A 26 -1.40 20.87 -12.50
N ALA A 27 -1.49 19.76 -11.77
CA ALA A 27 -1.00 19.67 -10.39
C ALA A 27 0.05 18.57 -10.22
N VAL A 28 1.08 18.87 -9.45
CA VAL A 28 2.01 17.88 -8.93
C VAL A 28 1.41 17.39 -7.61
N GLY A 29 1.18 16.09 -7.49
CA GLY A 29 0.73 15.51 -6.23
C GLY A 29 1.80 15.63 -5.14
N PRO A 30 1.44 15.46 -3.86
CA PRO A 30 2.40 15.57 -2.77
C PRO A 30 3.47 14.49 -2.89
N GLU A 31 4.72 14.87 -2.64
CA GLU A 31 5.86 13.95 -2.65
C GLU A 31 5.63 12.84 -1.63
N THR A 32 5.60 11.60 -2.12
CA THR A 32 5.22 10.43 -1.32
C THR A 32 6.13 9.26 -1.63
N HIS A 33 6.53 8.57 -0.57
CA HIS A 33 7.46 7.45 -0.63
C HIS A 33 6.94 6.26 0.14
N ALA A 34 7.52 5.09 -0.13
CA ALA A 34 7.24 3.85 0.58
C ALA A 34 8.49 2.99 0.74
N GLN A 35 8.48 2.13 1.75
CA GLN A 35 9.39 1.02 1.95
C GLN A 35 8.57 -0.22 2.30
N LEU A 36 8.95 -1.37 1.75
CA LEU A 36 8.39 -2.67 2.09
C LEU A 36 9.54 -3.60 2.50
N VAL A 37 9.42 -4.22 3.67
CA VAL A 37 10.44 -5.09 4.27
C VAL A 37 9.82 -6.44 4.59
N TRP A 38 10.50 -7.52 4.28
CA TRP A 38 10.13 -8.86 4.71
C TRP A 38 10.71 -9.16 6.11
N LEU A 39 9.84 -9.48 7.05
CA LEU A 39 10.16 -9.97 8.39
C LEU A 39 9.70 -11.44 8.47
N PRO A 40 10.61 -12.42 8.41
CA PRO A 40 10.26 -13.84 8.20
C PRO A 40 9.25 -14.41 9.18
N ASP A 41 9.30 -13.98 10.45
CA ASP A 41 8.41 -14.48 11.51
C ASP A 41 7.12 -13.64 11.66
N GLU A 42 7.05 -12.44 11.07
CA GLU A 42 5.98 -11.48 11.28
C GLU A 42 5.15 -11.20 10.03
N GLY A 43 5.78 -11.03 8.87
CA GLY A 43 5.12 -10.66 7.60
C GLY A 43 5.82 -9.54 6.85
N PHE A 44 5.06 -8.74 6.09
CA PHE A 44 5.61 -7.58 5.38
C PHE A 44 5.32 -6.29 6.14
N GLU A 45 6.37 -5.64 6.63
CA GLU A 45 6.27 -4.30 7.19
C GLU A 45 6.26 -3.26 6.07
N LEU A 46 5.21 -2.46 6.05
CA LEU A 46 5.05 -1.33 5.16
C LEU A 46 5.25 -0.03 5.94
N THR A 47 6.14 0.83 5.47
CA THR A 47 6.24 2.22 5.91
C THR A 47 6.02 3.13 4.71
N MET A 48 5.05 4.05 4.80
CA MET A 48 4.82 5.09 3.79
C MET A 48 4.89 6.46 4.44
N TRP A 49 5.42 7.45 3.73
CA TRP A 49 5.42 8.84 4.20
C TRP A 49 5.15 9.84 3.08
N CYS A 50 4.51 10.93 3.45
CA CYS A 50 4.07 11.95 2.52
C CYS A 50 4.38 13.35 3.07
N PHE A 51 4.98 14.20 2.24
CA PHE A 51 5.31 15.57 2.56
C PHE A 51 4.09 16.49 2.33
N GLU A 52 3.06 16.30 3.14
CA GLU A 52 1.90 17.17 3.26
C GLU A 52 1.93 17.86 4.63
N GLU A 53 1.89 19.17 4.65
CA GLU A 53 1.97 19.93 5.91
C GLU A 53 0.70 19.77 6.75
N ASN A 54 -0.47 19.73 6.09
CA ASN A 54 -1.78 19.63 6.73
C ASN A 54 -2.63 18.57 6.01
N PRO A 55 -2.34 17.27 6.21
CA PRO A 55 -3.10 16.22 5.58
C PRO A 55 -4.56 16.24 6.06
N ARG A 56 -5.52 16.21 5.12
CA ARG A 56 -6.92 16.00 5.49
C ARG A 56 -7.07 14.64 6.13
N ALA A 57 -7.65 14.57 7.34
CA ALA A 57 -7.95 13.34 8.05
C ALA A 57 -9.23 13.52 8.89
N THR A 58 -10.35 13.01 8.41
CA THR A 58 -11.69 13.19 9.00
C THR A 58 -12.33 11.87 9.41
N TYR A 59 -11.77 10.76 8.98
CA TYR A 59 -12.22 9.42 9.32
C TYR A 59 -11.33 8.83 10.42
N PHE A 60 -11.94 8.07 11.35
CA PHE A 60 -11.27 7.52 12.52
C PHE A 60 -11.54 6.02 12.72
N GLU A 61 -12.61 5.50 12.12
CA GLU A 61 -13.04 4.14 12.36
C GLU A 61 -12.48 3.15 11.33
N PRO A 62 -12.29 1.88 11.71
CA PRO A 62 -11.93 0.81 10.80
C PRO A 62 -12.91 0.71 9.62
N ASN A 63 -12.36 0.55 8.41
CA ASN A 63 -13.10 0.44 7.15
C ASN A 63 -13.87 1.70 6.70
N ASP A 64 -13.66 2.84 7.34
CA ASP A 64 -14.11 4.13 6.85
C ASP A 64 -13.61 4.40 5.41
N PRO A 65 -14.26 5.28 4.64
CA PRO A 65 -13.84 5.61 3.29
C PRO A 65 -12.62 6.57 3.28
N VAL A 66 -11.48 6.08 3.80
CA VAL A 66 -10.23 6.85 4.01
C VAL A 66 -9.65 7.44 2.72
N HIS A 67 -9.98 6.89 1.54
CA HIS A 67 -9.61 7.45 0.23
C HIS A 67 -10.16 8.87 -0.02
N ASN A 68 -11.19 9.29 0.71
CA ASN A 68 -11.68 10.67 0.68
C ASN A 68 -10.75 11.65 1.40
N ASP A 69 -9.96 11.18 2.36
CA ASP A 69 -8.94 11.95 3.07
C ASP A 69 -7.60 11.94 2.31
N SER A 70 -6.58 12.57 2.88
CA SER A 70 -5.20 12.32 2.47
C SER A 70 -4.86 10.87 2.81
N CYS A 71 -4.71 10.03 1.79
CA CYS A 71 -4.61 8.58 1.91
C CYS A 71 -3.36 8.05 1.21
N MET A 72 -2.67 7.12 1.86
CA MET A 72 -1.61 6.29 1.27
C MET A 72 -2.09 4.85 1.22
N GLU A 73 -1.75 4.15 0.12
CA GLU A 73 -2.26 2.80 -0.10
C GLU A 73 -1.16 1.86 -0.62
N CYS A 74 -1.23 0.60 -0.20
CA CYS A 74 -0.43 -0.49 -0.76
C CYS A 74 -1.34 -1.65 -1.14
N PHE A 75 -1.24 -2.10 -2.38
CA PHE A 75 -1.90 -3.30 -2.89
C PHE A 75 -0.85 -4.34 -3.19
N LEU A 76 -0.87 -5.46 -2.45
CA LEU A 76 0.19 -6.46 -2.40
C LEU A 76 -0.34 -7.85 -2.78
N ASN A 77 0.22 -8.43 -3.82
CA ASN A 77 0.01 -9.84 -4.22
C ASN A 77 1.29 -10.63 -3.95
N VAL A 78 1.29 -11.41 -2.87
CA VAL A 78 2.45 -12.21 -2.45
C VAL A 78 2.56 -13.55 -3.18
N PHE A 79 1.50 -14.00 -3.86
CA PHE A 79 1.47 -15.22 -4.67
C PHE A 79 0.88 -14.95 -6.06
N PRO A 80 1.64 -14.32 -6.98
CA PRO A 80 1.15 -14.02 -8.33
C PRO A 80 0.82 -15.29 -9.16
N ASP A 81 1.31 -16.44 -8.74
CA ASP A 81 0.99 -17.75 -9.29
C ASP A 81 -0.38 -18.28 -8.87
N MET A 82 -1.11 -17.56 -8.02
CA MET A 82 -2.47 -17.87 -7.57
C MET A 82 -3.47 -16.80 -8.06
N PRO A 83 -3.76 -16.72 -9.38
CA PRO A 83 -4.55 -15.62 -9.95
C PRO A 83 -5.98 -15.54 -9.39
N ASP A 84 -6.55 -16.65 -8.94
CA ASP A 84 -7.91 -16.71 -8.37
C ASP A 84 -7.99 -16.14 -6.94
N LYS A 85 -6.87 -15.94 -6.27
CA LYS A 85 -6.80 -15.34 -4.93
C LYS A 85 -6.72 -13.82 -4.98
N GLY A 86 -5.87 -13.28 -5.86
CA GLY A 86 -5.71 -11.84 -6.02
C GLY A 86 -4.73 -11.21 -5.03
N TYR A 87 -5.09 -10.08 -4.44
CA TYR A 87 -4.20 -9.27 -3.62
C TYR A 87 -4.90 -8.71 -2.38
N ILE A 88 -4.12 -8.42 -1.34
CA ILE A 88 -4.54 -7.65 -0.17
C ILE A 88 -4.29 -6.16 -0.40
N SER A 89 -5.17 -5.29 0.09
CA SER A 89 -4.94 -3.85 0.13
C SER A 89 -4.91 -3.33 1.56
N ALA A 90 -4.08 -2.31 1.80
CA ALA A 90 -4.14 -1.43 2.96
C ALA A 90 -4.26 0.01 2.45
N GLU A 91 -5.34 0.69 2.79
CA GLU A 91 -5.62 2.09 2.54
C GLU A 91 -5.61 2.80 3.89
N MET A 92 -4.83 3.88 4.07
CA MET A 92 -4.51 4.46 5.38
C MET A 92 -4.56 5.99 5.32
N ASN A 93 -5.25 6.65 6.26
CA ASN A 93 -5.23 8.10 6.39
C ASN A 93 -4.31 8.57 7.53
N ALA A 94 -4.14 9.90 7.65
CA ALA A 94 -3.26 10.51 8.63
C ALA A 94 -3.78 10.49 10.09
N ASN A 95 -4.98 9.93 10.35
CA ASN A 95 -5.47 9.62 11.70
C ASN A 95 -5.16 8.17 12.11
N GLY A 96 -4.66 7.32 11.20
CA GLY A 96 -4.46 5.90 11.44
C GLY A 96 -5.71 5.04 11.18
N ALA A 97 -6.81 5.64 10.70
CA ALA A 97 -7.92 4.85 10.20
C ALA A 97 -7.48 4.08 8.96
N SER A 98 -7.86 2.81 8.88
CA SER A 98 -7.48 1.98 7.75
C SER A 98 -8.64 1.18 7.19
N ARG A 99 -8.50 0.83 5.92
CA ARG A 99 -9.43 0.00 5.18
C ARG A 99 -8.66 -1.10 4.46
N SER A 100 -9.04 -2.35 4.68
CA SER A 100 -8.34 -3.47 4.06
C SER A 100 -9.32 -4.44 3.43
N SER A 101 -8.98 -4.93 2.24
CA SER A 101 -9.77 -5.90 1.48
C SER A 101 -8.85 -6.89 0.77
N PHE A 102 -9.37 -8.09 0.50
CA PHE A 102 -8.69 -9.14 -0.24
C PHE A 102 -9.56 -9.63 -1.39
N GLY A 103 -8.97 -9.95 -2.53
CA GLY A 103 -9.62 -10.50 -3.71
C GLY A 103 -8.97 -10.05 -5.02
N VAL A 104 -9.60 -10.42 -6.14
CA VAL A 104 -8.97 -10.40 -7.46
C VAL A 104 -8.96 -9.02 -8.11
N ARG A 105 -10.09 -8.31 -8.06
CA ARG A 105 -10.28 -6.99 -8.71
C ARG A 105 -11.47 -6.24 -8.12
N ARG A 106 -11.64 -4.99 -8.50
CA ARG A 106 -12.80 -4.16 -8.08
C ARG A 106 -14.11 -4.93 -8.25
N GLY A 107 -14.94 -4.93 -7.20
CA GLY A 107 -16.23 -5.66 -7.16
C GLY A 107 -16.10 -7.16 -6.86
N GLN A 108 -14.91 -7.70 -6.76
CA GLN A 108 -14.63 -9.11 -6.39
C GLN A 108 -13.64 -9.18 -5.22
N ARG A 109 -13.84 -8.30 -4.24
CA ARG A 109 -13.01 -8.16 -3.04
C ARG A 109 -13.90 -8.08 -1.82
N GLU A 110 -13.45 -8.70 -0.74
CA GLU A 110 -14.14 -8.66 0.55
C GLU A 110 -13.25 -7.98 1.61
N ARG A 111 -13.86 -7.35 2.61
CA ARG A 111 -13.13 -6.83 3.77
C ARG A 111 -12.42 -7.97 4.49
N VAL A 112 -11.17 -7.76 4.89
CA VAL A 112 -10.41 -8.82 5.58
C VAL A 112 -11.11 -9.29 6.86
N VAL A 113 -11.80 -8.40 7.56
CA VAL A 113 -12.59 -8.74 8.76
C VAL A 113 -13.78 -9.65 8.46
N ASN A 114 -14.41 -9.52 7.29
CA ASN A 114 -15.49 -10.41 6.87
C ASN A 114 -14.98 -11.80 6.46
N LEU A 115 -13.68 -11.90 6.16
CA LEU A 115 -12.99 -13.17 5.92
C LEU A 115 -12.44 -13.80 7.20
N GLY A 116 -12.85 -13.29 8.37
CA GLY A 116 -12.43 -13.80 9.69
C GLY A 116 -11.02 -13.40 10.09
N GLN A 117 -10.41 -12.41 9.43
CA GLN A 117 -9.08 -11.93 9.74
C GLN A 117 -9.13 -10.62 10.55
N PRO A 118 -8.13 -10.33 11.39
CA PRO A 118 -8.07 -9.10 12.15
C PRO A 118 -8.00 -7.89 11.22
N HIS A 119 -8.48 -6.74 11.73
CA HIS A 119 -8.28 -5.46 11.08
C HIS A 119 -6.78 -5.11 10.99
N ILE A 120 -6.38 -4.46 9.89
CA ILE A 120 -5.00 -3.97 9.74
C ILE A 120 -4.85 -2.71 10.61
N GLU A 121 -3.99 -2.79 11.62
CA GLU A 121 -3.63 -1.66 12.48
C GLU A 121 -2.58 -0.78 11.79
N VAL A 122 -2.66 0.52 12.02
CA VAL A 122 -1.77 1.53 11.44
C VAL A 122 -1.26 2.45 12.54
N GLU A 123 0.05 2.53 12.67
CA GLU A 123 0.72 3.54 13.47
C GLU A 123 1.00 4.78 12.62
N VAL A 124 0.54 5.94 13.08
CA VAL A 124 0.82 7.22 12.40
C VAL A 124 1.72 8.09 13.27
N THR A 125 2.76 8.64 12.63
CA THR A 125 3.71 9.57 13.23
C THR A 125 3.94 10.76 12.31
N TYR A 126 4.52 11.84 12.86
CA TYR A 126 4.81 13.07 12.12
C TYR A 126 6.30 13.43 12.22
N PRO A 127 7.20 12.64 11.61
CA PRO A 127 8.63 12.88 11.68
C PRO A 127 9.08 14.05 10.81
N ILE A 128 10.32 14.49 11.05
CA ILE A 128 11.06 15.34 10.12
C ILE A 128 11.96 14.44 9.27
N ARG A 129 11.78 14.49 7.95
CA ARG A 129 12.63 13.83 6.95
C ARG A 129 13.18 14.90 6.01
N ASP A 130 14.46 14.87 5.73
CA ASP A 130 15.15 15.86 4.86
C ASP A 130 14.84 17.32 5.24
N GLY A 131 14.75 17.59 6.55
CA GLY A 131 14.46 18.92 7.09
C GLY A 131 13.00 19.37 6.93
N ARG A 132 12.10 18.53 6.42
CA ARG A 132 10.69 18.84 6.20
C ARG A 132 9.78 17.96 7.06
N LYS A 133 8.67 18.51 7.50
CA LYS A 133 7.61 17.75 8.17
C LYS A 133 6.92 16.83 7.15
N CYS A 134 6.67 15.60 7.56
CA CYS A 134 5.82 14.66 6.81
C CYS A 134 4.91 13.91 7.78
N TRP A 135 3.85 13.31 7.29
CA TRP A 135 3.15 12.28 8.01
C TRP A 135 3.56 10.91 7.50
N GLN A 136 3.68 9.96 8.39
CA GLN A 136 4.14 8.61 8.12
C GLN A 136 3.14 7.62 8.69
N ALA A 137 2.76 6.64 7.89
CA ALA A 137 1.97 5.48 8.30
C ALA A 137 2.84 4.22 8.25
N ARG A 138 2.79 3.42 9.30
CA ARG A 138 3.45 2.12 9.41
C ARG A 138 2.42 1.05 9.70
N THR A 139 2.47 -0.06 8.99
CA THR A 139 1.58 -1.20 9.19
C THR A 139 2.27 -2.51 8.87
N LEU A 140 1.66 -3.63 9.29
CA LEU A 140 2.16 -4.98 9.06
C LEU A 140 1.11 -5.81 8.33
N PHE A 141 1.44 -6.30 7.13
CA PHE A 141 0.73 -7.41 6.52
C PHE A 141 1.19 -8.70 7.19
N ARG A 142 0.49 -9.09 8.25
CA ARG A 142 0.88 -10.21 9.11
C ARG A 142 0.98 -11.51 8.33
N ARG A 143 2.01 -12.30 8.61
CA ARG A 143 2.27 -13.60 7.98
C ARG A 143 1.07 -14.55 8.14
N ASP A 144 0.55 -14.71 9.36
CA ASP A 144 -0.59 -15.59 9.64
C ASP A 144 -1.86 -15.19 8.89
N VAL A 145 -2.11 -13.88 8.75
CA VAL A 145 -3.23 -13.34 7.96
C VAL A 145 -3.05 -13.66 6.46
N LEU A 146 -1.86 -13.45 5.91
CA LEU A 146 -1.55 -13.79 4.51
C LEU A 146 -1.72 -15.28 4.27
N GLU A 147 -1.17 -16.13 5.13
CA GLU A 147 -1.31 -17.58 5.04
C GLU A 147 -2.77 -18.04 5.07
N ALA A 148 -3.59 -17.44 5.94
CA ALA A 148 -5.02 -17.74 6.02
C ALA A 148 -5.78 -17.30 4.76
N LEU A 149 -5.50 -16.10 4.23
CA LEU A 149 -6.17 -15.55 3.04
C LEU A 149 -5.82 -16.35 1.78
N TYR A 150 -4.55 -16.68 1.60
CA TYR A 150 -4.10 -17.45 0.43
C TYR A 150 -4.31 -18.95 0.58
N GLY A 151 -4.39 -19.48 1.81
CA GLY A 151 -4.43 -20.92 2.09
C GLY A 151 -3.10 -21.61 1.80
N ARG A 152 -1.97 -20.87 1.94
CA ARG A 152 -0.62 -21.33 1.60
C ARG A 152 0.40 -20.73 2.58
N PRO A 153 1.40 -21.51 3.06
CA PRO A 153 2.47 -21.00 3.91
C PRO A 153 3.29 -19.90 3.20
N CYS A 154 3.66 -18.89 3.95
CA CYS A 154 4.53 -17.80 3.51
C CYS A 154 6.01 -18.11 3.81
N ASP A 155 6.52 -19.24 3.29
CA ASP A 155 7.92 -19.63 3.44
C ASP A 155 8.78 -18.92 2.38
N PHE A 156 8.85 -17.59 2.50
CA PHE A 156 9.55 -16.75 1.54
C PHE A 156 11.03 -16.62 1.88
N GLY A 157 11.85 -16.53 0.85
CA GLY A 157 13.28 -16.25 0.92
C GLY A 157 13.75 -15.51 -0.33
N PRO A 158 15.07 -15.26 -0.44
CA PRO A 158 15.66 -14.58 -1.60
C PRO A 158 15.22 -15.22 -2.92
N GLY A 159 14.83 -14.37 -3.88
CA GLY A 159 14.30 -14.79 -5.19
C GLY A 159 12.78 -14.99 -5.23
N HIS A 160 12.06 -14.87 -4.10
CA HIS A 160 10.59 -14.92 -4.12
C HIS A 160 10.03 -13.67 -4.81
N LYS A 161 9.19 -13.90 -5.84
CA LYS A 161 8.63 -12.85 -6.69
C LYS A 161 7.19 -12.53 -6.31
N MET A 162 6.89 -11.24 -6.26
CA MET A 162 5.58 -10.70 -5.91
C MET A 162 5.18 -9.60 -6.88
N ARG A 163 3.94 -9.14 -6.78
CA ARG A 163 3.44 -7.98 -7.49
C ARG A 163 2.79 -7.00 -6.50
N ALA A 164 3.06 -5.71 -6.67
CA ALA A 164 2.41 -4.69 -5.86
C ALA A 164 2.28 -3.36 -6.60
N ASN A 165 1.45 -2.49 -6.06
CA ASN A 165 1.52 -1.08 -6.37
C ASN A 165 1.30 -0.25 -5.10
N PHE A 166 1.88 0.95 -5.10
CA PHE A 166 1.81 1.90 -4.00
C PHE A 166 1.16 3.17 -4.53
N TYR A 167 0.25 3.74 -3.74
CA TYR A 167 -0.56 4.85 -4.19
C TYR A 167 -0.62 5.97 -3.16
N LYS A 168 -0.85 7.17 -3.66
CA LYS A 168 -1.21 8.34 -2.89
C LYS A 168 -2.47 8.94 -3.49
N CYS A 169 -3.50 9.09 -2.69
CA CYS A 169 -4.71 9.76 -3.16
C CYS A 169 -5.30 10.72 -2.13
N GLY A 170 -6.28 11.47 -2.57
CA GLY A 170 -7.14 12.33 -1.77
C GLY A 170 -8.30 12.80 -2.63
N GLU A 171 -9.48 12.19 -2.47
CA GLU A 171 -10.62 12.54 -3.33
C GLU A 171 -11.34 13.82 -2.87
N LYS A 172 -11.36 14.09 -1.54
CA LYS A 172 -12.04 15.27 -0.95
C LYS A 172 -11.06 16.25 -0.28
N VAL A 173 -9.80 16.22 -0.67
CA VAL A 173 -8.79 17.21 -0.26
C VAL A 173 -8.93 18.48 -1.10
N ALA A 174 -8.26 19.56 -0.70
CA ALA A 174 -8.33 20.85 -1.39
C ALA A 174 -7.89 20.77 -2.88
N GLN A 175 -6.96 19.87 -3.19
CA GLN A 175 -6.52 19.55 -4.55
C GLN A 175 -6.62 18.02 -4.75
N PRO A 176 -7.74 17.50 -5.24
CA PRO A 176 -7.90 16.06 -5.47
C PRO A 176 -6.78 15.51 -6.36
N HIS A 177 -6.20 14.38 -5.95
CA HIS A 177 -5.09 13.77 -6.66
C HIS A 177 -5.07 12.26 -6.53
N TRP A 178 -4.49 11.61 -7.54
CA TRP A 178 -4.30 10.15 -7.62
C TRP A 178 -2.92 9.85 -8.17
N GLY A 179 -2.04 9.36 -7.32
CA GLY A 179 -0.67 9.01 -7.65
C GLY A 179 -0.43 7.51 -7.55
N ALA A 180 0.42 6.97 -8.40
CA ALA A 180 0.85 5.58 -8.40
C ALA A 180 2.36 5.47 -8.56
N TRP A 181 2.95 4.41 -7.99
CA TRP A 181 4.34 4.03 -8.24
C TRP A 181 4.48 3.38 -9.63
N SER A 182 3.67 2.38 -9.92
CA SER A 182 3.58 1.79 -11.26
C SER A 182 2.38 2.37 -11.98
N GLU A 183 2.60 2.86 -13.21
CA GLU A 183 1.58 3.60 -13.95
C GLU A 183 0.34 2.75 -14.22
N VAL A 184 -0.85 3.34 -13.97
CA VAL A 184 -2.14 2.73 -14.32
C VAL A 184 -2.68 3.35 -15.61
N SER A 185 -3.33 2.56 -16.47
CA SER A 185 -3.81 3.03 -17.79
C SER A 185 -5.04 3.92 -17.70
N ARG A 186 -5.78 3.87 -16.60
CA ARG A 186 -6.96 4.69 -16.30
C ARG A 186 -7.02 5.05 -14.83
N LEU A 187 -7.94 5.92 -14.42
CA LEU A 187 -8.15 6.29 -13.03
C LEU A 187 -8.88 5.15 -12.28
N ASP A 188 -8.14 4.08 -12.01
CA ASP A 188 -8.58 2.94 -11.23
C ASP A 188 -7.34 2.25 -10.64
N PHE A 189 -7.23 2.20 -9.32
CA PHE A 189 -6.11 1.54 -8.64
C PHE A 189 -6.24 0.01 -8.61
N HIS A 190 -7.47 -0.49 -8.74
CA HIS A 190 -7.76 -1.93 -8.68
C HIS A 190 -7.49 -2.66 -10.01
N MET A 191 -6.31 -2.41 -10.57
CA MET A 191 -5.82 -2.96 -11.84
C MET A 191 -4.55 -3.78 -11.61
N PRO A 192 -4.65 -5.04 -11.12
CA PRO A 192 -3.47 -5.84 -10.78
C PRO A 192 -2.53 -6.12 -11.96
N GLU A 193 -3.02 -6.02 -13.19
CA GLU A 193 -2.21 -6.08 -14.41
C GLU A 193 -1.16 -4.96 -14.52
N HIS A 194 -1.36 -3.84 -13.81
CA HIS A 194 -0.45 -2.70 -13.73
C HIS A 194 0.44 -2.70 -12.48
N PHE A 195 0.39 -3.75 -11.65
CA PHE A 195 1.29 -3.84 -10.51
C PHE A 195 2.73 -4.04 -10.97
N GLY A 196 3.65 -3.33 -10.35
CA GLY A 196 5.08 -3.53 -10.54
C GLY A 196 5.57 -4.85 -9.96
N PHE A 197 6.80 -5.21 -10.24
CA PHE A 197 7.46 -6.43 -9.80
C PHE A 197 8.25 -6.20 -8.52
N LEU A 198 8.15 -7.13 -7.59
CA LEU A 198 8.91 -7.16 -6.36
C LEU A 198 9.64 -8.49 -6.25
N GLU A 199 10.85 -8.46 -5.65
CA GLU A 199 11.62 -9.67 -5.35
C GLU A 199 12.30 -9.53 -3.98
N ILE A 200 12.20 -10.56 -3.15
CA ILE A 200 12.90 -10.63 -1.86
C ILE A 200 14.40 -10.88 -2.11
N VAL A 201 15.27 -10.10 -1.42
CA VAL A 201 16.73 -10.20 -1.48
C VAL A 201 17.33 -10.37 -0.10
#